data_b873f08f6e5571efb6814575c20e8103
#
_entry.id   b873f08f6e5571efb6814575c20e8103
#
_cell.length_a   1.000
_cell.length_b   1.000
_cell.length_c   1.000
_cell.angle_alpha   90.00
_cell.angle_beta   90.00
_cell.angle_gamma   90.00
#
_symmetry.space_group_name_H-M   'P 1'
#
loop_
_entity.id
_entity.type
_entity.pdbx_description
1 polymer ?
#
loop_
_entity_poly.entity_id
_entity_poly.type
_entity_poly.pdbx_seq_one_letter_code
_entity_poly.pdbx_strand_id
1 'polypeptide(L)'
;MMTIAEHNDLEDGTRHLATEFLVTLTEARDRAPGMMRKLPNFVPRLFNCLVAFLLDVEDEQEWHTAEKEEDGDAGEGERYDVGQECLDRVAIALGANTVLPCAAATIPALLGDGDWRKRHAALVALAQIAEGCVKGMKKDVAGAVAPCLGAATSDPHPRVRWAAVNGIGQLCTDLGPKIQEKAHAQILPVLLKCMEDSSHRVQSHAAAAMVNFSEGCPPEHMQPYLDALMNKLLQMLQGGHRMVQESALTALASVADNAQTAFAKYYSTVLPFLKQILVGAAGKEHRMLRAKAMECISLVGMAVGKEQFAPDAREVMDLLMQLQAGGFEDDDTTASYMQQAWTRLCKCLGRDFIQYL
;
A
#
# COMPACT_ATOMS: atom_id res chain seq x y z
N MET A 1 19.79 29.19 2.33
CA MET A 1 18.73 28.20 2.57
C MET A 1 19.30 26.80 2.75
N MET A 2 20.08 26.23 1.80
CA MET A 2 20.62 24.86 1.93
C MET A 2 21.39 24.66 3.25
N THR A 3 22.26 25.60 3.63
CA THR A 3 23.01 25.53 4.90
C THR A 3 22.07 25.56 6.13
N ILE A 4 20.94 26.26 6.03
CA ILE A 4 19.94 26.31 7.12
C ILE A 4 19.22 24.96 7.23
N ALA A 5 18.79 24.41 6.10
CA ALA A 5 18.10 23.10 6.08
C ALA A 5 18.98 21.96 6.65
N GLU A 6 20.29 21.99 6.38
CA GLU A 6 21.26 20.99 6.85
C GLU A 6 21.72 21.20 8.32
N HIS A 7 21.44 22.34 8.94
CA HIS A 7 22.03 22.69 10.25
C HIS A 7 21.23 22.07 11.39
N ASN A 8 21.79 21.04 12.02
CA ASN A 8 21.08 20.23 13.03
C ASN A 8 20.78 20.96 14.35
N ASP A 9 21.47 22.08 14.64
CA ASP A 9 21.25 22.84 15.88
C ASP A 9 20.16 23.92 15.75
N LEU A 10 19.56 24.07 14.56
CA LEU A 10 18.43 24.98 14.35
C LEU A 10 17.10 24.26 14.64
N GLU A 11 16.12 25.04 15.08
CA GLU A 11 14.76 24.56 15.29
C GLU A 11 14.19 23.94 14.01
N ASP A 12 13.46 22.86 14.17
CA ASP A 12 12.90 22.09 13.05
C ASP A 12 12.03 22.95 12.14
N GLY A 13 11.16 23.81 12.68
CA GLY A 13 10.35 24.73 11.88
C GLY A 13 11.18 25.66 10.98
N THR A 14 12.36 26.12 11.45
CA THR A 14 13.27 26.92 10.62
C THR A 14 13.89 26.11 9.50
N ARG A 15 14.26 24.85 9.77
CA ARG A 15 14.81 23.92 8.79
C ARG A 15 13.76 23.53 7.75
N HIS A 16 12.52 23.28 8.19
CA HIS A 16 11.39 22.97 7.32
C HIS A 16 11.10 24.11 6.36
N LEU A 17 11.00 25.36 6.84
CA LEU A 17 10.80 26.52 5.98
C LEU A 17 11.92 26.70 4.96
N ALA A 18 13.18 26.47 5.36
CA ALA A 18 14.31 26.54 4.43
C ALA A 18 14.25 25.44 3.37
N THR A 19 13.84 24.23 3.76
CA THR A 19 13.65 23.08 2.87
C THR A 19 12.51 23.33 1.90
N GLU A 20 11.36 23.76 2.40
CA GLU A 20 10.18 24.09 1.58
C GLU A 20 10.47 25.17 0.54
N PHE A 21 11.22 26.21 0.93
CA PHE A 21 11.68 27.23 -0.01
C PHE A 21 12.52 26.62 -1.16
N LEU A 22 13.42 25.67 -0.84
CA LEU A 22 14.27 25.02 -1.83
C LEU A 22 13.46 24.11 -2.75
N VAL A 23 12.51 23.35 -2.19
CA VAL A 23 11.61 22.45 -2.94
C VAL A 23 10.72 23.26 -3.87
N THR A 24 10.07 24.33 -3.36
CA THR A 24 9.27 25.26 -4.17
C THR A 24 10.06 25.83 -5.34
N LEU A 25 11.35 26.13 -5.16
CA LEU A 25 12.21 26.58 -6.26
C LEU A 25 12.44 25.47 -7.30
N THR A 26 12.51 24.21 -6.88
CA THR A 26 12.63 23.08 -7.86
C THR A 26 11.36 22.86 -8.63
N GLU A 27 10.20 23.17 -8.06
CA GLU A 27 8.88 23.02 -8.66
C GLU A 27 8.45 24.23 -9.51
N ALA A 28 9.05 25.41 -9.26
CA ALA A 28 8.68 26.64 -9.93
C ALA A 28 8.76 26.50 -11.44
N ARG A 29 7.65 26.87 -12.11
CA ARG A 29 7.45 26.66 -13.54
C ARG A 29 8.52 27.32 -14.40
N ASP A 30 8.65 26.85 -15.62
CA ASP A 30 9.47 27.32 -16.75
C ASP A 30 10.98 27.04 -16.62
N ARG A 31 11.75 27.90 -15.95
CA ARG A 31 13.22 27.85 -15.99
C ARG A 31 13.86 27.32 -14.70
N ALA A 32 13.16 27.40 -13.59
CA ALA A 32 13.76 27.12 -12.27
C ALA A 32 14.26 25.68 -12.12
N PRO A 33 13.54 24.61 -12.50
CA PRO A 33 14.06 23.25 -12.43
C PRO A 33 15.35 23.08 -13.23
N GLY A 34 15.44 23.69 -14.42
CA GLY A 34 16.63 23.65 -15.27
C GLY A 34 17.82 24.42 -14.66
N MET A 35 17.56 25.50 -13.92
CA MET A 35 18.59 26.23 -13.19
C MET A 35 19.05 25.46 -11.96
N MET A 36 18.13 24.90 -11.16
CA MET A 36 18.45 24.15 -9.94
C MET A 36 19.31 22.91 -10.25
N ARG A 37 19.05 22.21 -11.36
CA ARG A 37 19.89 21.08 -11.82
C ARG A 37 21.34 21.48 -12.13
N LYS A 38 21.58 22.74 -12.49
CA LYS A 38 22.92 23.27 -12.86
C LYS A 38 23.70 23.82 -11.69
N LEU A 39 23.06 24.04 -10.53
CA LEU A 39 23.77 24.52 -9.33
C LEU A 39 24.73 23.43 -8.83
N PRO A 40 26.01 23.76 -8.61
CA PRO A 40 27.01 22.79 -8.14
C PRO A 40 26.57 22.14 -6.84
N ASN A 41 26.57 20.81 -6.82
CA ASN A 41 26.22 19.98 -5.64
C ASN A 41 24.85 20.27 -5.01
N PHE A 42 23.99 21.05 -5.63
CA PHE A 42 22.68 21.38 -5.07
C PHE A 42 21.79 20.16 -4.90
N VAL A 43 21.57 19.40 -5.98
CA VAL A 43 20.65 18.25 -5.95
C VAL A 43 21.16 17.13 -5.04
N PRO A 44 22.45 16.72 -5.07
CA PRO A 44 22.95 15.74 -4.11
C PRO A 44 22.81 16.19 -2.66
N ARG A 45 23.06 17.47 -2.33
CA ARG A 45 22.90 17.99 -0.98
C ARG A 45 21.44 17.99 -0.54
N LEU A 46 20.53 18.48 -1.39
CA LEU A 46 19.11 18.48 -1.10
C LEU A 46 18.59 17.04 -0.89
N PHE A 47 18.92 16.12 -1.78
CA PHE A 47 18.55 14.71 -1.65
C PHE A 47 19.05 14.11 -0.33
N ASN A 48 20.31 14.31 0.02
CA ASN A 48 20.88 13.78 1.26
C ASN A 48 20.25 14.44 2.50
N CYS A 49 19.92 15.73 2.44
CA CYS A 49 19.22 16.42 3.52
C CYS A 49 17.83 15.83 3.76
N LEU A 50 17.07 15.60 2.68
CA LEU A 50 15.73 15.00 2.76
C LEU A 50 15.79 13.54 3.27
N VAL A 51 16.75 12.75 2.81
CA VAL A 51 16.98 11.40 3.34
C VAL A 51 17.38 11.43 4.81
N ALA A 52 18.16 12.42 5.25
CA ALA A 52 18.50 12.58 6.66
C ALA A 52 17.27 12.94 7.53
N PHE A 53 16.28 13.62 6.98
CA PHE A 53 15.00 13.87 7.66
C PHE A 53 14.24 12.58 7.94
N LEU A 54 14.31 11.60 7.05
CA LEU A 54 13.69 10.27 7.26
C LEU A 54 14.31 9.48 8.42
N LEU A 55 15.40 9.94 9.02
CA LEU A 55 15.97 9.31 10.21
C LEU A 55 15.24 9.73 11.50
N ASP A 56 14.33 10.69 11.42
CA ASP A 56 13.52 11.17 12.54
C ASP A 56 12.37 10.20 12.83
N VAL A 57 12.74 9.01 13.21
CA VAL A 57 11.82 7.92 13.52
C VAL A 57 12.29 7.15 14.74
N GLU A 58 11.39 6.90 15.70
CA GLU A 58 11.66 6.14 16.92
C GLU A 58 10.94 4.78 16.87
N ASP A 59 11.52 3.83 17.61
CA ASP A 59 10.94 2.49 17.70
C ASP A 59 9.96 2.41 18.89
N GLU A 60 8.80 3.02 18.71
CA GLU A 60 7.78 3.07 19.75
C GLU A 60 6.96 1.77 19.83
N GLN A 61 6.59 1.39 21.07
CA GLN A 61 5.81 0.18 21.32
C GLN A 61 4.41 0.25 20.68
N GLU A 62 3.83 1.45 20.61
CA GLU A 62 2.53 1.74 20.00
C GLU A 62 2.50 1.31 18.54
N TRP A 63 3.59 1.50 17.81
CA TRP A 63 3.69 1.04 16.42
C TRP A 63 3.57 -0.48 16.30
N HIS A 64 4.16 -1.24 17.24
CA HIS A 64 4.15 -2.71 17.22
C HIS A 64 2.81 -3.30 17.66
N THR A 65 2.08 -2.59 18.52
CA THR A 65 0.84 -3.07 19.14
C THR A 65 -0.43 -2.46 18.54
N ALA A 66 -0.30 -1.56 17.56
CA ALA A 66 -1.43 -0.90 16.93
C ALA A 66 -2.43 -1.89 16.34
N GLU A 67 -3.71 -1.68 16.65
CA GLU A 67 -4.83 -2.48 16.14
C GLU A 67 -5.46 -1.90 14.88
N LYS A 68 -5.11 -0.64 14.56
CA LYS A 68 -5.61 0.11 13.41
C LYS A 68 -4.46 0.57 12.54
N GLU A 69 -4.71 0.69 11.25
CA GLU A 69 -3.75 1.25 10.30
C GLU A 69 -3.52 2.75 10.53
N GLU A 70 -4.55 3.45 11.02
CA GLU A 70 -4.52 4.89 11.36
C GLU A 70 -3.48 5.25 12.44
N ASP A 71 -3.05 4.27 13.26
CA ASP A 71 -2.00 4.45 14.26
C ASP A 71 -0.59 4.19 13.65
N GLY A 72 -0.44 4.33 12.32
CA GLY A 72 0.73 3.94 11.53
C GLY A 72 1.96 4.79 11.73
N ASP A 73 1.77 6.03 12.12
CA ASP A 73 2.79 7.08 12.25
C ASP A 73 3.47 7.13 13.63
N ALA A 74 3.11 6.22 14.55
CA ALA A 74 3.71 6.19 15.88
C ALA A 74 5.25 6.12 15.81
N GLY A 75 5.91 7.11 16.41
CA GLY A 75 7.35 7.28 16.41
C GLY A 75 7.90 8.05 15.20
N GLU A 76 7.08 8.50 14.26
CA GLU A 76 7.50 9.36 13.16
C GLU A 76 7.45 10.84 13.60
N GLY A 77 8.55 11.57 13.39
CA GLY A 77 8.63 12.98 13.71
C GLY A 77 8.24 13.89 12.55
N GLU A 78 7.96 15.17 12.82
CA GLU A 78 7.59 16.13 11.76
C GLU A 78 8.62 16.22 10.62
N ARG A 79 9.91 15.99 10.91
CA ARG A 79 10.96 15.97 9.87
C ARG A 79 10.83 14.78 8.96
N TYR A 80 10.37 13.65 9.48
CA TYR A 80 10.14 12.44 8.67
C TYR A 80 9.10 12.71 7.59
N ASP A 81 7.97 13.32 7.95
CA ASP A 81 6.89 13.66 7.01
C ASP A 81 7.37 14.65 5.95
N VAL A 82 8.09 15.70 6.37
CA VAL A 82 8.68 16.68 5.44
C VAL A 82 9.68 16.01 4.49
N GLY A 83 10.52 15.11 5.01
CA GLY A 83 11.47 14.34 4.20
C GLY A 83 10.79 13.50 3.14
N GLN A 84 9.73 12.81 3.52
CA GLN A 84 8.95 11.93 2.66
C GLN A 84 8.25 12.71 1.54
N GLU A 85 7.46 13.72 1.89
CA GLU A 85 6.73 14.56 0.93
C GLU A 85 7.69 15.29 -0.03
N CYS A 86 8.76 15.89 0.52
CA CYS A 86 9.68 16.67 -0.30
C CYS A 86 10.52 15.80 -1.26
N LEU A 87 10.83 14.53 -0.91
CA LEU A 87 11.52 13.61 -1.82
C LEU A 87 10.70 13.31 -3.06
N ASP A 88 9.41 13.05 -2.90
CA ASP A 88 8.48 12.82 -4.01
C ASP A 88 8.42 14.07 -4.93
N ARG A 89 8.11 15.24 -4.37
CA ARG A 89 8.01 16.50 -5.09
C ARG A 89 9.30 16.84 -5.85
N VAL A 90 10.46 16.66 -5.23
CA VAL A 90 11.77 16.88 -5.88
C VAL A 90 11.99 15.89 -7.01
N ALA A 91 11.61 14.62 -6.84
CA ALA A 91 11.76 13.59 -7.86
C ALA A 91 10.88 13.88 -9.07
N ILE A 92 9.64 14.30 -8.87
CA ILE A 92 8.72 14.72 -9.93
C ILE A 92 9.26 15.95 -10.67
N ALA A 93 9.71 16.98 -9.94
CA ALA A 93 10.19 18.23 -10.52
C ALA A 93 11.51 18.07 -11.30
N LEU A 94 12.46 17.33 -10.76
CA LEU A 94 13.80 17.20 -11.35
C LEU A 94 13.97 16.00 -12.28
N GLY A 95 13.20 14.94 -12.06
CA GLY A 95 13.12 13.75 -12.90
C GLY A 95 14.29 12.78 -12.77
N ALA A 96 14.10 11.61 -13.34
CA ALA A 96 14.95 10.44 -13.21
C ALA A 96 16.44 10.68 -13.50
N ASN A 97 16.76 11.43 -14.55
CA ASN A 97 18.16 11.66 -14.96
C ASN A 97 18.97 12.45 -13.92
N THR A 98 18.28 13.17 -13.05
CA THR A 98 18.91 14.01 -12.01
C THR A 98 18.89 13.31 -10.65
N VAL A 99 17.77 12.67 -10.29
CA VAL A 99 17.56 12.09 -8.97
C VAL A 99 18.18 10.70 -8.83
N LEU A 100 18.06 9.83 -9.84
CA LEU A 100 18.62 8.47 -9.76
C LEU A 100 20.13 8.40 -9.51
N PRO A 101 20.99 9.28 -10.07
CA PRO A 101 22.40 9.29 -9.70
C PRO A 101 22.64 9.61 -8.21
N CYS A 102 21.82 10.49 -7.60
CA CYS A 102 21.91 10.77 -6.17
C CYS A 102 21.47 9.56 -5.32
N ALA A 103 20.36 8.94 -5.70
CA ALA A 103 19.86 7.73 -5.06
C ALA A 103 20.86 6.58 -5.15
N ALA A 104 21.46 6.37 -6.31
CA ALA A 104 22.48 5.33 -6.52
C ALA A 104 23.76 5.55 -5.69
N ALA A 105 24.10 6.78 -5.39
CA ALA A 105 25.23 7.12 -4.53
C ALA A 105 24.93 6.95 -3.04
N THR A 106 23.68 7.17 -2.61
CA THR A 106 23.32 7.25 -1.18
C THR A 106 22.67 5.96 -0.67
N ILE A 107 21.67 5.44 -1.37
CA ILE A 107 20.83 4.32 -0.90
C ILE A 107 21.63 3.04 -0.57
N PRO A 108 22.57 2.57 -1.40
CA PRO A 108 23.29 1.32 -1.09
C PRO A 108 24.09 1.38 0.22
N ALA A 109 24.68 2.52 0.54
CA ALA A 109 25.43 2.70 1.78
C ALA A 109 24.50 2.65 3.01
N LEU A 110 23.31 3.24 2.91
CA LEU A 110 22.32 3.23 3.99
C LEU A 110 21.71 1.83 4.19
N LEU A 111 21.46 1.09 3.13
CA LEU A 111 20.94 -0.30 3.20
C LEU A 111 21.93 -1.24 3.86
N GLY A 112 23.25 -0.99 3.75
CA GLY A 112 24.30 -1.77 4.40
C GLY A 112 24.63 -1.35 5.83
N ASP A 113 23.97 -0.31 6.38
CA ASP A 113 24.31 0.21 7.70
C ASP A 113 23.73 -0.65 8.84
N GLY A 114 24.43 -0.69 9.96
CA GLY A 114 23.97 -1.38 11.17
C GLY A 114 22.74 -0.76 11.83
N ASP A 115 22.52 0.53 11.63
CA ASP A 115 21.36 1.26 12.15
C ASP A 115 20.12 0.99 11.30
N TRP A 116 19.08 0.45 11.93
CA TRP A 116 17.82 0.14 11.26
C TRP A 116 17.14 1.40 10.68
N ARG A 117 17.28 2.58 11.32
CA ARG A 117 16.71 3.84 10.85
C ARG A 117 17.24 4.20 9.46
N LYS A 118 18.53 3.99 9.24
CA LYS A 118 19.16 4.25 7.94
C LYS A 118 18.68 3.29 6.86
N ARG A 119 18.55 2.00 7.19
CA ARG A 119 18.00 1.02 6.24
C ARG A 119 16.54 1.31 5.91
N HIS A 120 15.75 1.69 6.92
CA HIS A 120 14.36 2.14 6.76
C HIS A 120 14.29 3.38 5.85
N ALA A 121 15.04 4.44 6.16
CA ALA A 121 15.09 5.67 5.37
C ALA A 121 15.49 5.42 3.90
N ALA A 122 16.40 4.48 3.65
CA ALA A 122 16.79 4.11 2.29
C ALA A 122 15.64 3.52 1.47
N LEU A 123 14.81 2.67 2.10
CA LEU A 123 13.65 2.04 1.45
C LEU A 123 12.51 3.03 1.22
N VAL A 124 12.25 3.88 2.20
CA VAL A 124 11.26 4.96 2.07
C VAL A 124 11.69 5.94 0.97
N ALA A 125 12.95 6.37 0.96
CA ALA A 125 13.45 7.25 -0.10
C ALA A 125 13.33 6.63 -1.48
N LEU A 126 13.59 5.31 -1.62
CA LEU A 126 13.44 4.58 -2.89
C LEU A 126 11.99 4.58 -3.36
N ALA A 127 11.04 4.36 -2.44
CA ALA A 127 9.62 4.40 -2.73
C ALA A 127 9.16 5.79 -3.18
N GLN A 128 9.53 6.83 -2.43
CA GLN A 128 9.10 8.20 -2.70
C GLN A 128 9.60 8.76 -4.03
N ILE A 129 10.79 8.37 -4.48
CA ILE A 129 11.30 8.86 -5.78
C ILE A 129 10.73 8.10 -6.98
N ALA A 130 9.94 7.05 -6.78
CA ALA A 130 9.52 6.14 -7.85
C ALA A 130 8.68 6.84 -8.91
N GLU A 131 7.68 7.63 -8.51
CA GLU A 131 6.79 8.35 -9.44
C GLU A 131 7.59 9.30 -10.34
N GLY A 132 8.43 10.16 -9.76
CA GLY A 132 9.25 11.09 -10.54
C GLY A 132 10.32 10.39 -11.39
N CYS A 133 10.70 9.16 -11.04
CA CYS A 133 11.78 8.41 -11.67
C CYS A 133 11.31 7.24 -12.56
N VAL A 134 10.01 7.11 -12.84
CA VAL A 134 9.39 6.02 -13.63
C VAL A 134 10.17 5.68 -14.89
N LYS A 135 10.52 6.70 -15.72
CA LYS A 135 11.21 6.48 -17.00
C LYS A 135 12.60 5.86 -16.85
N GLY A 136 13.28 6.16 -15.74
CA GLY A 136 14.59 5.60 -15.42
C GLY A 136 14.47 4.20 -14.85
N MET A 137 13.62 4.01 -13.83
CA MET A 137 13.43 2.74 -13.14
C MET A 137 12.81 1.67 -14.05
N LYS A 138 11.92 2.02 -14.98
CA LYS A 138 11.40 1.07 -15.99
C LYS A 138 12.45 0.51 -16.95
N LYS A 139 13.67 1.05 -16.98
CA LYS A 139 14.77 0.45 -17.78
C LYS A 139 15.35 -0.78 -17.10
N ASP A 140 15.41 -0.78 -15.77
CA ASP A 140 15.87 -1.90 -14.94
C ASP A 140 14.92 -2.11 -13.75
N VAL A 141 13.78 -2.74 -14.02
CA VAL A 141 12.75 -3.03 -13.01
C VAL A 141 13.29 -3.98 -11.93
N ALA A 142 14.08 -4.98 -12.32
CA ALA A 142 14.65 -5.95 -11.37
C ALA A 142 15.60 -5.26 -10.38
N GLY A 143 16.46 -4.37 -10.88
CA GLY A 143 17.35 -3.57 -10.04
C GLY A 143 16.59 -2.59 -9.13
N ALA A 144 15.47 -2.02 -9.61
CA ALA A 144 14.66 -1.10 -8.83
C ALA A 144 13.97 -1.78 -7.64
N VAL A 145 13.46 -3.01 -7.80
CA VAL A 145 12.74 -3.72 -6.73
C VAL A 145 13.63 -4.56 -5.82
N ALA A 146 14.85 -4.91 -6.25
CA ALA A 146 15.74 -5.80 -5.52
C ALA A 146 16.04 -5.39 -4.07
N PRO A 147 16.28 -4.10 -3.74
CA PRO A 147 16.48 -3.66 -2.36
C PRO A 147 15.30 -3.99 -1.46
N CYS A 148 14.07 -3.74 -1.94
CA CYS A 148 12.85 -4.02 -1.21
C CYS A 148 12.64 -5.52 -1.00
N LEU A 149 12.85 -6.35 -2.04
CA LEU A 149 12.73 -7.81 -1.94
C LEU A 149 13.72 -8.40 -0.92
N GLY A 150 14.97 -7.90 -0.92
CA GLY A 150 16.00 -8.31 0.03
C GLY A 150 15.61 -7.97 1.48
N ALA A 151 15.29 -6.71 1.74
CA ALA A 151 14.96 -6.24 3.09
C ALA A 151 13.67 -6.87 3.64
N ALA A 152 12.62 -6.98 2.82
CA ALA A 152 11.34 -7.59 3.22
C ALA A 152 11.50 -9.03 3.73
N THR A 153 12.46 -9.77 3.19
CA THR A 153 12.65 -11.19 3.52
C THR A 153 13.67 -11.48 4.61
N SER A 154 14.60 -10.55 4.88
CA SER A 154 15.79 -10.85 5.69
C SER A 154 16.15 -9.80 6.76
N ASP A 155 15.54 -8.60 6.73
CA ASP A 155 15.89 -7.59 7.74
C ASP A 155 15.36 -7.99 9.13
N PRO A 156 16.20 -7.90 10.18
CA PRO A 156 15.78 -8.24 11.54
C PRO A 156 14.72 -7.28 12.10
N HIS A 157 14.69 -6.01 11.63
CA HIS A 157 13.83 -4.99 12.20
C HIS A 157 12.47 -4.93 11.48
N PRO A 158 11.32 -5.03 12.17
CA PRO A 158 10.01 -5.07 11.53
C PRO A 158 9.65 -3.77 10.79
N ARG A 159 10.07 -2.60 11.27
CA ARG A 159 9.86 -1.33 10.54
C ARG A 159 10.60 -1.32 9.20
N VAL A 160 11.78 -1.94 9.11
CA VAL A 160 12.52 -2.04 7.84
C VAL A 160 11.81 -3.00 6.89
N ARG A 161 11.34 -4.15 7.38
CA ARG A 161 10.54 -5.08 6.56
C ARG A 161 9.24 -4.44 6.08
N TRP A 162 8.58 -3.66 6.96
CA TRP A 162 7.39 -2.89 6.59
C TRP A 162 7.68 -1.88 5.48
N ALA A 163 8.73 -1.04 5.63
CA ALA A 163 9.12 -0.08 4.61
C ALA A 163 9.50 -0.74 3.27
N ALA A 164 10.10 -1.93 3.33
CA ALA A 164 10.40 -2.71 2.15
C ALA A 164 9.14 -3.20 1.43
N VAL A 165 8.15 -3.69 2.17
CA VAL A 165 6.85 -4.13 1.62
C VAL A 165 6.07 -2.93 1.07
N ASN A 166 6.07 -1.79 1.78
CA ASN A 166 5.52 -0.52 1.30
C ASN A 166 6.16 -0.11 -0.03
N GLY A 167 7.50 -0.17 -0.10
CA GLY A 167 8.23 0.12 -1.33
C GLY A 167 7.86 -0.82 -2.48
N ILE A 168 7.61 -2.11 -2.23
CA ILE A 168 7.11 -3.03 -3.26
C ILE A 168 5.74 -2.56 -3.76
N GLY A 169 4.82 -2.23 -2.86
CA GLY A 169 3.48 -1.72 -3.21
C GLY A 169 3.54 -0.46 -4.05
N GLN A 170 4.32 0.53 -3.61
CA GLN A 170 4.50 1.80 -4.33
C GLN A 170 5.10 1.59 -5.73
N LEU A 171 6.15 0.78 -5.82
CA LEU A 171 6.76 0.44 -7.11
C LEU A 171 5.76 -0.28 -8.04
N CYS A 172 4.86 -1.12 -7.51
CA CYS A 172 3.81 -1.77 -8.31
C CYS A 172 2.83 -0.76 -8.90
N THR A 173 2.50 0.29 -8.17
CA THR A 173 1.67 1.39 -8.66
C THR A 173 2.39 2.19 -9.73
N ASP A 174 3.59 2.70 -9.44
CA ASP A 174 4.28 3.67 -10.30
C ASP A 174 4.90 3.03 -11.55
N LEU A 175 5.45 1.83 -11.41
CA LEU A 175 6.07 1.12 -12.52
C LEU A 175 5.12 0.17 -13.25
N GLY A 176 3.86 0.08 -12.79
CA GLY A 176 2.85 -0.74 -13.45
C GLY A 176 2.59 -0.37 -14.92
N PRO A 177 2.11 -1.31 -15.72
CA PRO A 177 2.06 -2.76 -15.51
C PRO A 177 3.41 -3.47 -15.70
N LYS A 178 4.47 -2.74 -16.07
CA LYS A 178 5.76 -3.32 -16.45
C LYS A 178 6.45 -4.09 -15.32
N ILE A 179 6.29 -3.64 -14.08
CA ILE A 179 6.88 -4.35 -12.92
C ILE A 179 6.20 -5.70 -12.71
N GLN A 180 4.88 -5.78 -12.85
CA GLN A 180 4.12 -7.02 -12.75
C GLN A 180 4.54 -8.00 -13.86
N GLU A 181 4.66 -7.52 -15.11
CA GLU A 181 5.10 -8.33 -16.24
C GLU A 181 6.51 -8.89 -16.08
N LYS A 182 7.45 -8.09 -15.53
CA LYS A 182 8.88 -8.43 -15.50
C LYS A 182 9.36 -9.04 -14.18
N ALA A 183 8.69 -8.75 -13.08
CA ALA A 183 9.16 -9.11 -11.73
C ALA A 183 8.16 -9.93 -10.91
N HIS A 184 6.98 -10.34 -11.45
CA HIS A 184 5.98 -11.13 -10.71
C HIS A 184 6.57 -12.37 -10.02
N ALA A 185 7.45 -13.09 -10.71
CA ALA A 185 8.09 -14.30 -10.18
C ALA A 185 9.01 -14.04 -8.97
N GLN A 186 9.44 -12.80 -8.78
CA GLN A 186 10.23 -12.37 -7.63
C GLN A 186 9.35 -11.75 -6.53
N ILE A 187 8.37 -10.93 -6.91
CA ILE A 187 7.52 -10.18 -6.00
C ILE A 187 6.52 -11.10 -5.28
N LEU A 188 5.77 -11.92 -6.02
CA LEU A 188 4.68 -12.72 -5.44
C LEU A 188 5.14 -13.66 -4.32
N PRO A 189 6.26 -14.43 -4.45
CA PRO A 189 6.75 -15.26 -3.36
C PRO A 189 7.16 -14.45 -2.12
N VAL A 190 7.69 -13.24 -2.30
CA VAL A 190 8.07 -12.36 -1.19
C VAL A 190 6.84 -11.84 -0.46
N LEU A 191 5.82 -11.34 -1.17
CA LEU A 191 4.58 -10.89 -0.55
C LEU A 191 3.87 -12.03 0.19
N LEU A 192 3.79 -13.23 -0.39
CA LEU A 192 3.25 -14.41 0.28
C LEU A 192 3.99 -14.75 1.56
N LYS A 193 5.33 -14.62 1.58
CA LYS A 193 6.14 -14.82 2.78
C LYS A 193 5.88 -13.74 3.83
N CYS A 194 5.76 -12.48 3.42
CA CYS A 194 5.51 -11.37 4.34
C CYS A 194 4.09 -11.40 4.94
N MET A 195 3.13 -12.05 4.30
CA MET A 195 1.81 -12.34 4.89
C MET A 195 1.88 -13.32 6.08
N GLU A 196 3.02 -13.96 6.32
CA GLU A 196 3.32 -14.81 7.48
C GLU A 196 4.28 -14.15 8.47
N ASP A 197 4.58 -12.87 8.31
CA ASP A 197 5.54 -12.17 9.18
C ASP A 197 5.09 -12.21 10.64
N SER A 198 6.04 -12.19 11.56
CA SER A 198 5.76 -12.10 13.00
C SER A 198 5.13 -10.76 13.42
N SER A 199 5.29 -9.71 12.61
CA SER A 199 4.66 -8.40 12.81
C SER A 199 3.34 -8.31 12.06
N HIS A 200 2.25 -8.02 12.77
CA HIS A 200 0.93 -7.80 12.18
C HIS A 200 0.91 -6.65 11.19
N ARG A 201 1.74 -5.62 11.43
CA ARG A 201 1.89 -4.50 10.49
C ARG A 201 2.50 -4.93 9.17
N VAL A 202 3.52 -5.77 9.20
CA VAL A 202 4.13 -6.30 7.98
C VAL A 202 3.15 -7.22 7.25
N GLN A 203 2.41 -8.07 7.98
CA GLN A 203 1.36 -8.92 7.41
C GLN A 203 0.29 -8.08 6.69
N SER A 204 -0.26 -7.10 7.39
CA SER A 204 -1.29 -6.19 6.87
C SER A 204 -0.79 -5.46 5.62
N HIS A 205 0.42 -4.92 5.68
CA HIS A 205 0.98 -4.17 4.58
C HIS A 205 1.35 -5.04 3.38
N ALA A 206 1.69 -6.33 3.61
CA ALA A 206 1.88 -7.28 2.53
C ALA A 206 0.57 -7.56 1.76
N ALA A 207 -0.56 -7.60 2.46
CA ALA A 207 -1.87 -7.68 1.81
C ALA A 207 -2.19 -6.39 1.03
N ALA A 208 -1.89 -5.20 1.57
CA ALA A 208 -2.07 -3.93 0.86
C ALA A 208 -1.18 -3.85 -0.40
N ALA A 209 0.09 -4.26 -0.30
CA ALA A 209 0.98 -4.32 -1.46
C ALA A 209 0.48 -5.32 -2.53
N MET A 210 -0.22 -6.39 -2.12
CA MET A 210 -0.87 -7.32 -3.06
C MET A 210 -2.01 -6.65 -3.82
N VAL A 211 -2.76 -5.74 -3.21
CA VAL A 211 -3.78 -4.95 -3.93
C VAL A 211 -3.13 -4.17 -5.07
N ASN A 212 -2.10 -3.37 -4.75
CA ASN A 212 -1.39 -2.57 -5.76
C ASN A 212 -0.75 -3.44 -6.86
N PHE A 213 -0.26 -4.63 -6.49
CA PHE A 213 0.27 -5.58 -7.46
C PHE A 213 -0.82 -6.11 -8.38
N SER A 214 -1.97 -6.52 -7.83
CA SER A 214 -3.04 -7.18 -8.60
C SER A 214 -3.75 -6.23 -9.58
N GLU A 215 -3.87 -4.95 -9.26
CA GLU A 215 -4.47 -3.94 -10.14
C GLU A 215 -3.78 -3.83 -11.51
N GLY A 216 -2.45 -3.93 -11.53
CA GLY A 216 -1.67 -3.86 -12.76
C GLY A 216 -1.22 -5.21 -13.32
N CYS A 217 -1.59 -6.33 -12.69
CA CYS A 217 -1.08 -7.66 -13.04
C CYS A 217 -1.94 -8.34 -14.12
N PRO A 218 -1.37 -8.77 -15.24
CA PRO A 218 -2.07 -9.67 -16.15
C PRO A 218 -2.50 -10.95 -15.43
N PRO A 219 -3.75 -11.42 -15.63
CA PRO A 219 -4.28 -12.59 -14.91
C PRO A 219 -3.42 -13.85 -15.04
N GLU A 220 -2.81 -14.06 -16.19
CA GLU A 220 -1.92 -15.19 -16.46
C GLU A 220 -0.67 -15.22 -15.56
N HIS A 221 -0.20 -14.09 -15.10
CA HIS A 221 0.96 -14.00 -14.18
C HIS A 221 0.56 -14.29 -12.74
N MET A 222 -0.67 -13.99 -12.35
CA MET A 222 -1.18 -14.28 -11.00
C MET A 222 -1.68 -15.70 -10.86
N GLN A 223 -2.23 -16.30 -11.92
CA GLN A 223 -2.88 -17.60 -11.91
C GLN A 223 -2.06 -18.73 -11.25
N PRO A 224 -0.72 -18.87 -11.47
CA PRO A 224 0.08 -19.92 -10.82
C PRO A 224 0.16 -19.79 -9.30
N TYR A 225 -0.11 -18.62 -8.75
CA TYR A 225 0.02 -18.29 -7.32
C TYR A 225 -1.34 -18.26 -6.60
N LEU A 226 -2.45 -18.33 -7.34
CA LEU A 226 -3.80 -18.16 -6.76
C LEU A 226 -4.09 -19.12 -5.61
N ASP A 227 -3.73 -20.41 -5.71
CA ASP A 227 -3.99 -21.38 -4.64
C ASP A 227 -3.24 -21.01 -3.36
N ALA A 228 -1.96 -20.67 -3.46
CA ALA A 228 -1.14 -20.24 -2.33
C ALA A 228 -1.67 -18.93 -1.73
N LEU A 229 -2.03 -17.99 -2.59
CA LEU A 229 -2.53 -16.66 -2.19
C LEU A 229 -3.87 -16.78 -1.46
N MET A 230 -4.81 -17.56 -2.01
CA MET A 230 -6.12 -17.78 -1.38
C MET A 230 -5.99 -18.47 -0.02
N ASN A 231 -5.14 -19.50 0.09
CA ASN A 231 -4.87 -20.15 1.36
C ASN A 231 -4.32 -19.16 2.40
N LYS A 232 -3.42 -18.27 1.97
CA LYS A 232 -2.80 -17.27 2.85
C LYS A 232 -3.80 -16.23 3.31
N LEU A 233 -4.59 -15.66 2.40
CA LEU A 233 -5.62 -14.68 2.73
C LEU A 233 -6.68 -15.27 3.67
N LEU A 234 -7.11 -16.51 3.44
CA LEU A 234 -8.04 -17.18 4.35
C LEU A 234 -7.45 -17.42 5.75
N GLN A 235 -6.16 -17.75 5.85
CA GLN A 235 -5.45 -17.85 7.15
C GLN A 235 -5.42 -16.50 7.87
N MET A 236 -5.13 -15.40 7.17
CA MET A 236 -5.14 -14.05 7.73
C MET A 236 -6.54 -13.65 8.23
N LEU A 237 -7.60 -14.04 7.53
CA LEU A 237 -8.98 -13.80 7.95
C LEU A 237 -9.37 -14.59 9.20
N GLN A 238 -8.80 -15.78 9.40
CA GLN A 238 -9.03 -16.62 10.59
C GLN A 238 -8.23 -16.12 11.80
N GLY A 239 -7.19 -15.33 11.60
CA GLY A 239 -6.41 -14.69 12.64
C GLY A 239 -7.26 -13.69 13.45
N GLY A 240 -6.94 -13.49 14.73
CA GLY A 240 -7.70 -12.60 15.61
C GLY A 240 -7.37 -11.10 15.46
N HIS A 241 -6.39 -10.73 14.65
CA HIS A 241 -5.93 -9.34 14.56
C HIS A 241 -6.73 -8.56 13.52
N ARG A 242 -7.46 -7.54 13.96
CA ARG A 242 -8.41 -6.79 13.12
C ARG A 242 -7.77 -6.14 11.90
N MET A 243 -6.66 -5.42 12.08
CA MET A 243 -5.94 -4.77 10.97
C MET A 243 -5.54 -5.78 9.89
N VAL A 244 -5.09 -6.97 10.27
CA VAL A 244 -4.72 -8.05 9.35
C VAL A 244 -5.94 -8.59 8.61
N GLN A 245 -7.07 -8.75 9.29
CA GLN A 245 -8.33 -9.19 8.68
C GLN A 245 -8.86 -8.16 7.67
N GLU A 246 -8.84 -6.87 8.02
CA GLU A 246 -9.29 -5.78 7.16
C GLU A 246 -8.46 -5.70 5.87
N SER A 247 -7.14 -5.81 5.97
CA SER A 247 -6.25 -5.82 4.81
C SER A 247 -6.39 -7.08 3.96
N ALA A 248 -6.60 -8.23 4.62
CA ALA A 248 -6.85 -9.49 3.91
C ALA A 248 -8.16 -9.46 3.12
N LEU A 249 -9.24 -8.82 3.63
CA LEU A 249 -10.49 -8.63 2.89
C LEU A 249 -10.28 -7.77 1.64
N THR A 250 -9.55 -6.67 1.77
CA THR A 250 -9.27 -5.79 0.63
C THR A 250 -8.44 -6.52 -0.43
N ALA A 251 -7.40 -7.26 -0.01
CA ALA A 251 -6.57 -8.05 -0.92
C ALA A 251 -7.37 -9.18 -1.60
N LEU A 252 -8.23 -9.87 -0.85
CA LEU A 252 -9.09 -10.92 -1.40
C LEU A 252 -10.06 -10.37 -2.44
N ALA A 253 -10.63 -9.20 -2.20
CA ALA A 253 -11.49 -8.52 -3.14
C ALA A 253 -10.76 -8.16 -4.45
N SER A 254 -9.55 -7.59 -4.34
CA SER A 254 -8.72 -7.22 -5.49
C SER A 254 -8.25 -8.45 -6.28
N VAL A 255 -7.87 -9.52 -5.58
CA VAL A 255 -7.49 -10.80 -6.21
C VAL A 255 -8.68 -11.44 -6.92
N ALA A 256 -9.88 -11.39 -6.34
CA ALA A 256 -11.09 -11.89 -6.99
C ALA A 256 -11.41 -11.11 -8.26
N ASP A 257 -11.30 -9.79 -8.20
CA ASP A 257 -11.53 -8.92 -9.37
C ASP A 257 -10.52 -9.18 -10.49
N ASN A 258 -9.24 -9.37 -10.16
CA ASN A 258 -8.21 -9.71 -11.15
C ASN A 258 -8.42 -11.13 -11.74
N ALA A 259 -8.67 -12.12 -10.89
CA ALA A 259 -8.78 -13.53 -11.29
C ALA A 259 -10.06 -13.86 -12.06
N GLN A 260 -11.12 -13.03 -11.93
CA GLN A 260 -12.41 -13.21 -12.62
C GLN A 260 -12.92 -14.66 -12.50
N THR A 261 -13.25 -15.30 -13.59
CA THR A 261 -13.80 -16.69 -13.62
C THR A 261 -12.86 -17.72 -12.97
N ALA A 262 -11.56 -17.49 -12.94
CA ALA A 262 -10.62 -18.40 -12.26
C ALA A 262 -10.83 -18.42 -10.73
N PHE A 263 -11.47 -17.38 -10.17
CA PHE A 263 -11.86 -17.33 -8.75
C PHE A 263 -13.00 -18.29 -8.40
N ALA A 264 -13.77 -18.74 -9.38
CA ALA A 264 -14.99 -19.56 -9.16
C ALA A 264 -14.77 -20.79 -8.27
N LYS A 265 -13.59 -21.44 -8.35
CA LYS A 265 -13.27 -22.62 -7.53
C LYS A 265 -13.14 -22.34 -6.03
N TYR A 266 -12.90 -21.09 -5.64
CA TYR A 266 -12.76 -20.67 -4.24
C TYR A 266 -14.07 -20.15 -3.64
N TYR A 267 -15.06 -19.87 -4.48
CA TYR A 267 -16.32 -19.24 -4.09
C TYR A 267 -17.01 -19.93 -2.92
N SER A 268 -17.16 -21.26 -3.01
CA SER A 268 -17.84 -22.06 -1.99
C SER A 268 -17.13 -22.06 -0.62
N THR A 269 -15.84 -21.76 -0.60
CA THR A 269 -15.06 -21.64 0.64
C THR A 269 -15.09 -20.22 1.17
N VAL A 270 -14.95 -19.23 0.29
CA VAL A 270 -14.81 -17.82 0.65
C VAL A 270 -16.13 -17.21 1.13
N LEU A 271 -17.23 -17.43 0.40
CA LEU A 271 -18.49 -16.76 0.68
C LEU A 271 -19.05 -17.02 2.08
N PRO A 272 -19.03 -18.25 2.63
CA PRO A 272 -19.46 -18.51 4.00
C PRO A 272 -18.66 -17.71 5.05
N PHE A 273 -17.34 -17.58 4.86
CA PHE A 273 -16.49 -16.74 5.75
C PHE A 273 -16.92 -15.28 5.70
N LEU A 274 -17.14 -14.73 4.53
CA LEU A 274 -17.55 -13.35 4.38
C LEU A 274 -18.92 -13.08 5.02
N LYS A 275 -19.88 -13.99 4.84
CA LYS A 275 -21.19 -13.93 5.50
C LYS A 275 -21.02 -13.98 7.04
N GLN A 276 -20.15 -14.85 7.54
CA GLN A 276 -19.89 -14.97 8.97
C GLN A 276 -19.29 -13.68 9.56
N ILE A 277 -18.40 -13.01 8.84
CA ILE A 277 -17.84 -11.70 9.25
C ILE A 277 -18.94 -10.66 9.30
N LEU A 278 -19.84 -10.59 8.31
CA LEU A 278 -20.97 -9.64 8.33
C LEU A 278 -21.87 -9.81 9.53
N VAL A 279 -22.14 -11.06 9.92
CA VAL A 279 -23.01 -11.36 11.07
C VAL A 279 -22.27 -11.17 12.40
N GLY A 280 -21.01 -11.58 12.48
CA GLY A 280 -20.22 -11.63 13.73
C GLY A 280 -19.57 -10.30 14.11
N ALA A 281 -19.31 -9.42 13.16
CA ALA A 281 -18.64 -8.14 13.40
C ALA A 281 -19.62 -7.08 13.93
N ALA A 282 -20.17 -7.31 15.13
CA ALA A 282 -21.04 -6.36 15.81
C ALA A 282 -20.21 -5.27 16.52
N GLY A 283 -20.79 -4.07 16.70
CA GLY A 283 -20.16 -2.96 17.40
C GLY A 283 -19.49 -1.93 16.49
N LYS A 284 -19.17 -0.77 17.08
CA LYS A 284 -18.58 0.39 16.37
C LYS A 284 -17.15 0.11 15.95
N GLU A 285 -16.41 -0.62 16.75
CA GLU A 285 -15.01 -1.01 16.52
C GLU A 285 -14.84 -1.89 15.29
N HIS A 286 -15.89 -2.60 14.84
CA HIS A 286 -15.84 -3.49 13.67
C HIS A 286 -16.49 -2.89 12.41
N ARG A 287 -16.80 -1.60 12.38
CA ARG A 287 -17.41 -0.93 11.21
C ARG A 287 -16.61 -1.13 9.94
N MET A 288 -15.29 -0.89 10.00
CA MET A 288 -14.42 -1.04 8.84
C MET A 288 -14.34 -2.50 8.38
N LEU A 289 -14.27 -3.45 9.31
CA LEU A 289 -14.29 -4.88 8.97
C LEU A 289 -15.58 -5.27 8.22
N ARG A 290 -16.74 -4.79 8.68
CA ARG A 290 -18.03 -5.00 7.97
C ARG A 290 -18.04 -4.34 6.60
N ALA A 291 -17.55 -3.10 6.50
CA ALA A 291 -17.50 -2.35 5.26
C ALA A 291 -16.66 -3.11 4.19
N LYS A 292 -15.47 -3.54 4.58
CA LYS A 292 -14.59 -4.33 3.70
C LYS A 292 -15.15 -5.71 3.36
N ALA A 293 -15.90 -6.34 4.27
CA ALA A 293 -16.58 -7.60 3.97
C ALA A 293 -17.70 -7.41 2.95
N MET A 294 -18.51 -6.34 3.03
CA MET A 294 -19.52 -6.00 2.03
C MET A 294 -18.89 -5.73 0.66
N GLU A 295 -17.82 -4.97 0.63
CA GLU A 295 -17.05 -4.72 -0.60
C GLU A 295 -16.58 -6.04 -1.21
N CYS A 296 -15.93 -6.88 -0.42
CA CYS A 296 -15.40 -8.15 -0.85
C CYS A 296 -16.49 -9.08 -1.41
N ILE A 297 -17.64 -9.23 -0.72
CA ILE A 297 -18.78 -10.03 -1.20
C ILE A 297 -19.26 -9.52 -2.56
N SER A 298 -19.39 -8.23 -2.73
CA SER A 298 -19.90 -7.63 -3.96
C SER A 298 -18.92 -7.83 -5.14
N LEU A 299 -17.61 -7.74 -4.91
CA LEU A 299 -16.58 -7.98 -5.91
C LEU A 299 -16.46 -9.48 -6.25
N VAL A 300 -16.53 -10.35 -5.24
CA VAL A 300 -16.58 -11.81 -5.46
C VAL A 300 -17.81 -12.19 -6.31
N GLY A 301 -18.99 -11.63 -6.02
CA GLY A 301 -20.19 -11.84 -6.83
C GLY A 301 -20.01 -11.41 -8.28
N MET A 302 -19.38 -10.27 -8.52
CA MET A 302 -19.03 -9.79 -9.87
C MET A 302 -18.05 -10.72 -10.58
N ALA A 303 -17.01 -11.19 -9.89
CA ALA A 303 -15.97 -12.04 -10.44
C ALA A 303 -16.50 -13.42 -10.89
N VAL A 304 -17.33 -14.06 -10.06
CA VAL A 304 -17.89 -15.38 -10.38
C VAL A 304 -19.10 -15.30 -11.32
N GLY A 305 -19.71 -14.13 -11.42
CA GLY A 305 -20.86 -13.86 -12.28
C GLY A 305 -22.21 -14.33 -11.74
N LYS A 306 -23.27 -13.90 -12.43
CA LYS A 306 -24.65 -14.09 -12.01
C LYS A 306 -25.03 -15.54 -11.75
N GLU A 307 -24.66 -16.46 -12.64
CA GLU A 307 -25.10 -17.87 -12.55
C GLU A 307 -24.62 -18.54 -11.27
N GLN A 308 -23.39 -18.28 -10.86
CA GLN A 308 -22.82 -18.86 -9.65
C GLN A 308 -23.26 -18.13 -8.39
N PHE A 309 -23.45 -16.80 -8.46
CA PHE A 309 -23.84 -15.99 -7.32
C PHE A 309 -25.35 -16.04 -6.99
N ALA A 310 -26.23 -16.24 -7.98
CA ALA A 310 -27.68 -16.18 -7.82
C ALA A 310 -28.26 -17.05 -6.68
N PRO A 311 -27.77 -18.29 -6.44
CA PRO A 311 -28.27 -19.10 -5.32
C PRO A 311 -28.08 -18.47 -3.94
N ASP A 312 -27.00 -17.70 -3.75
CA ASP A 312 -26.63 -17.05 -2.50
C ASP A 312 -27.12 -15.60 -2.43
N ALA A 313 -27.54 -15.03 -3.56
CA ALA A 313 -27.90 -13.63 -3.67
C ALA A 313 -28.93 -13.20 -2.64
N ARG A 314 -29.99 -14.03 -2.45
CA ARG A 314 -31.08 -13.69 -1.50
C ARG A 314 -30.54 -13.53 -0.07
N GLU A 315 -29.76 -14.49 0.40
CA GLU A 315 -29.20 -14.43 1.75
C GLU A 315 -28.28 -13.23 1.94
N VAL A 316 -27.40 -12.96 0.96
CA VAL A 316 -26.52 -11.79 0.98
C VAL A 316 -27.34 -10.48 1.02
N MET A 317 -28.36 -10.38 0.17
CA MET A 317 -29.23 -9.20 0.13
C MET A 317 -29.98 -9.00 1.43
N ASP A 318 -30.53 -10.06 2.04
CA ASP A 318 -31.20 -9.98 3.32
C ASP A 318 -30.27 -9.52 4.44
N LEU A 319 -29.01 -9.98 4.46
CA LEU A 319 -27.98 -9.51 5.41
C LEU A 319 -27.66 -8.01 5.22
N LEU A 320 -27.48 -7.57 3.97
CA LEU A 320 -27.20 -6.16 3.69
C LEU A 320 -28.39 -5.25 4.07
N MET A 321 -29.63 -5.68 3.79
CA MET A 321 -30.83 -4.95 4.19
C MET A 321 -30.97 -4.86 5.72
N GLN A 322 -30.64 -5.93 6.45
CA GLN A 322 -30.65 -5.92 7.93
C GLN A 322 -29.62 -4.92 8.47
N LEU A 323 -28.42 -4.87 7.90
CA LEU A 323 -27.40 -3.88 8.29
C LEU A 323 -27.86 -2.45 8.01
N GLN A 324 -28.47 -2.23 6.85
CA GLN A 324 -29.01 -0.92 6.47
C GLN A 324 -30.17 -0.47 7.38
N ALA A 325 -31.06 -1.39 7.77
CA ALA A 325 -32.19 -1.12 8.65
C ALA A 325 -31.75 -0.69 10.06
N GLY A 326 -30.56 -1.10 10.51
CA GLY A 326 -29.93 -0.63 11.75
C GLY A 326 -29.54 0.84 11.75
N GLY A 327 -29.54 1.47 10.57
CA GLY A 327 -29.10 2.85 10.37
C GLY A 327 -27.58 3.00 10.45
N PHE A 328 -27.08 4.12 9.95
CA PHE A 328 -25.67 4.52 10.03
C PHE A 328 -25.58 5.85 10.77
N GLU A 329 -24.54 6.02 11.57
CA GLU A 329 -24.23 7.33 12.18
C GLU A 329 -23.64 8.26 11.08
N ASP A 330 -23.69 9.57 11.30
CA ASP A 330 -23.29 10.58 10.30
C ASP A 330 -21.80 10.44 9.88
N ASP A 331 -20.97 9.90 10.77
CA ASP A 331 -19.54 9.65 10.55
C ASP A 331 -19.20 8.22 10.10
N ASP A 332 -20.22 7.38 9.85
CA ASP A 332 -20.03 5.96 9.51
C ASP A 332 -19.77 5.78 8.01
N THR A 333 -18.50 5.53 7.67
CA THR A 333 -18.07 5.22 6.29
C THR A 333 -18.74 3.97 5.71
N THR A 334 -19.33 3.10 6.54
CA THR A 334 -20.03 1.87 6.12
C THR A 334 -21.14 2.18 5.11
N ALA A 335 -21.78 3.36 5.20
CA ALA A 335 -22.83 3.78 4.26
C ALA A 335 -22.33 3.86 2.81
N SER A 336 -21.12 4.39 2.59
CA SER A 336 -20.53 4.50 1.24
C SER A 336 -20.17 3.12 0.66
N TYR A 337 -19.65 2.22 1.48
CA TYR A 337 -19.37 0.83 1.09
C TYR A 337 -20.66 0.07 0.75
N MET A 338 -21.73 0.30 1.53
CA MET A 338 -23.05 -0.27 1.26
C MET A 338 -23.58 0.15 -0.11
N GLN A 339 -23.52 1.44 -0.45
CA GLN A 339 -23.96 1.95 -1.75
C GLN A 339 -23.15 1.35 -2.92
N GLN A 340 -21.86 1.18 -2.74
CA GLN A 340 -21.01 0.53 -3.73
C GLN A 340 -21.36 -0.94 -3.87
N ALA A 341 -21.58 -1.66 -2.78
CA ALA A 341 -22.00 -3.06 -2.80
C ALA A 341 -23.33 -3.22 -3.55
N TRP A 342 -24.36 -2.38 -3.25
CA TRP A 342 -25.63 -2.37 -3.98
C TRP A 342 -25.42 -2.15 -5.48
N THR A 343 -24.57 -1.20 -5.86
CA THR A 343 -24.29 -0.89 -7.27
C THR A 343 -23.67 -2.10 -7.98
N ARG A 344 -22.69 -2.78 -7.37
CA ARG A 344 -22.03 -3.97 -7.93
C ARG A 344 -22.99 -5.14 -8.02
N LEU A 345 -23.79 -5.40 -6.97
CA LEU A 345 -24.77 -6.49 -6.96
C LEU A 345 -25.91 -6.25 -7.99
N CYS A 346 -26.36 -5.01 -8.16
CA CYS A 346 -27.28 -4.65 -9.22
C CYS A 346 -26.72 -4.96 -10.61
N LYS A 347 -25.45 -4.64 -10.87
CA LYS A 347 -24.77 -4.96 -12.12
C LYS A 347 -24.64 -6.47 -12.31
N CYS A 348 -24.31 -7.22 -11.25
CA CYS A 348 -24.14 -8.66 -11.29
C CYS A 348 -25.47 -9.38 -11.61
N LEU A 349 -26.53 -9.05 -10.89
CA LEU A 349 -27.83 -9.73 -10.99
C LEU A 349 -28.69 -9.22 -12.16
N GLY A 350 -28.45 -8.00 -12.64
CA GLY A 350 -29.22 -7.38 -13.70
C GLY A 350 -30.70 -7.27 -13.34
N ARG A 351 -31.61 -7.78 -14.20
CA ARG A 351 -33.08 -7.71 -13.95
C ARG A 351 -33.53 -8.45 -12.69
N ASP A 352 -32.80 -9.47 -12.25
CA ASP A 352 -33.17 -10.23 -11.05
C ASP A 352 -32.94 -9.44 -9.77
N PHE A 353 -32.23 -8.31 -9.84
CA PHE A 353 -32.09 -7.39 -8.73
C PHE A 353 -33.39 -6.67 -8.35
N ILE A 354 -34.34 -6.53 -9.29
CA ILE A 354 -35.61 -5.80 -9.08
C ILE A 354 -36.42 -6.39 -7.91
N GLN A 355 -36.33 -7.70 -7.65
CA GLN A 355 -37.05 -8.34 -6.53
C GLN A 355 -36.57 -7.89 -5.14
N TYR A 356 -35.47 -7.15 -5.05
CA TYR A 356 -34.87 -6.66 -3.81
C TYR A 356 -35.05 -5.14 -3.61
N LEU A 357 -35.70 -4.45 -4.57
CA LEU A 357 -36.08 -3.05 -4.46
C LEU A 357 -37.41 -2.90 -3.74
#